data_8d2ee4789036049af4625f5c6c55d929
#
_entry.id   8d2ee4789036049af4625f5c6c55d929
#
_cell.length_a   1.000
_cell.length_b   1.000
_cell.length_c   1.000
_cell.angle_alpha   90.00
_cell.angle_beta   90.00
_cell.angle_gamma   90.00
#
_symmetry.space_group_name_H-M   'P 1'
#
loop_
_entity.id
_entity.type
_entity.pdbx_description
1 polymer ?
#
loop_
_entity_poly.entity_id
_entity_poly.type
_entity_poly.pdbx_seq_one_letter_code
_entity_poly.pdbx_strand_id
1 'polypeptide(L)'
;MDMNIGVIKGDGIGPEIVAEAKKVLDRVCEKYSHKFSYTEVLLGGASIDAHGIPLTEEAIAQAKASDAVLMGSIGGDAKTSPWYQLEPSKRPEAGLLQLRKGLNLFANLRPAVLYDELKGACPLKKEIADRGFDLMIMRELTGGLYFGKRSTEEIDGVLTAKDELTYNENEIRRIAKRGFDIAMKRRKKVTSVDKANVLDSSRLWRKIGRAS
;
A
#
# COMPACT_ATOMS: atom_id res chain seq x y z
N MET A 1 22.66 -13.59 -5.44
CA MET A 1 22.31 -12.27 -6.06
C MET A 1 22.79 -11.17 -5.13
N ASP A 2 23.17 -10.03 -5.67
CA ASP A 2 23.57 -8.86 -4.91
C ASP A 2 22.48 -7.80 -5.10
N MET A 3 22.00 -7.22 -3.98
CA MET A 3 20.90 -6.25 -4.02
C MET A 3 21.13 -5.15 -2.98
N ASN A 4 20.73 -3.94 -3.32
CA ASN A 4 20.64 -2.83 -2.37
C ASN A 4 19.18 -2.66 -1.94
N ILE A 5 18.92 -2.77 -0.63
CA ILE A 5 17.58 -2.67 -0.04
C ILE A 5 17.47 -1.32 0.65
N GLY A 6 16.56 -0.46 0.17
CA GLY A 6 16.15 0.73 0.90
C GLY A 6 15.36 0.32 2.15
N VAL A 7 15.74 0.81 3.33
CA VAL A 7 15.10 0.45 4.59
C VAL A 7 14.42 1.66 5.20
N ILE A 8 13.12 1.61 5.23
CA ILE A 8 12.26 2.57 5.94
C ILE A 8 11.83 1.91 7.24
N LYS A 9 12.45 2.28 8.34
CA LYS A 9 12.10 1.74 9.66
C LYS A 9 10.66 2.09 10.05
N GLY A 10 10.21 3.30 9.66
CA GLY A 10 8.89 3.79 9.97
C GLY A 10 8.75 4.29 11.40
N ASP A 11 7.50 4.35 11.87
CA ASP A 11 7.10 4.97 13.13
C ASP A 11 6.55 3.93 14.11
N GLY A 12 6.45 4.28 15.39
CA GLY A 12 5.86 3.42 16.43
C GLY A 12 6.55 2.06 16.52
N ILE A 13 5.82 0.97 16.24
CA ILE A 13 6.34 -0.40 16.23
C ILE A 13 7.24 -0.71 15.00
N GLY A 14 7.28 0.20 14.03
CA GLY A 14 8.00 0.02 12.76
C GLY A 14 9.45 -0.41 12.90
N PRO A 15 10.28 0.28 13.71
CA PRO A 15 11.68 -0.08 13.91
C PRO A 15 11.89 -1.52 14.42
N GLU A 16 11.05 -1.98 15.35
CA GLU A 16 11.14 -3.33 15.91
C GLU A 16 10.84 -4.39 14.85
N ILE A 17 9.72 -4.27 14.13
CA ILE A 17 9.34 -5.24 13.10
C ILE A 17 10.32 -5.27 11.93
N VAL A 18 10.89 -4.12 11.54
CA VAL A 18 11.92 -4.04 10.50
C VAL A 18 13.22 -4.70 10.96
N ALA A 19 13.60 -4.54 12.23
CA ALA A 19 14.78 -5.22 12.78
C ALA A 19 14.64 -6.74 12.68
N GLU A 20 13.48 -7.29 13.04
CA GLU A 20 13.23 -8.73 12.91
C GLU A 20 13.19 -9.21 11.46
N ALA A 21 12.58 -8.43 10.56
CA ALA A 21 12.58 -8.73 9.13
C ALA A 21 13.99 -8.76 8.55
N LYS A 22 14.87 -7.83 8.97
CA LYS A 22 16.29 -7.84 8.55
C LYS A 22 17.03 -9.10 8.99
N LYS A 23 16.82 -9.59 10.22
CA LYS A 23 17.43 -10.86 10.68
C LYS A 23 17.06 -12.03 9.77
N VAL A 24 15.79 -12.07 9.31
CA VAL A 24 15.35 -13.10 8.36
C VAL A 24 16.05 -12.94 7.00
N LEU A 25 16.14 -11.72 6.48
CA LEU A 25 16.84 -11.45 5.21
C LEU A 25 18.32 -11.82 5.30
N ASP A 26 18.99 -11.46 6.38
CA ASP A 26 20.39 -11.78 6.61
C ASP A 26 20.60 -13.31 6.66
N ARG A 27 19.69 -14.04 7.31
CA ARG A 27 19.72 -15.51 7.34
C ARG A 27 19.46 -16.14 5.97
N VAL A 28 18.59 -15.55 5.16
CA VAL A 28 18.39 -15.97 3.76
C VAL A 28 19.65 -15.74 2.94
N CYS A 29 20.35 -14.61 3.14
CA CYS A 29 21.61 -14.31 2.48
C CYS A 29 22.67 -15.37 2.80
N GLU A 30 22.84 -15.73 4.08
CA GLU A 30 23.76 -16.78 4.51
C GLU A 30 23.42 -18.13 3.86
N LYS A 31 22.13 -18.53 3.93
CA LYS A 31 21.67 -19.84 3.46
C LYS A 31 21.81 -20.03 1.95
N TYR A 32 21.58 -18.97 1.17
CA TYR A 32 21.51 -19.03 -0.30
C TYR A 32 22.65 -18.27 -0.99
N SER A 33 23.67 -17.86 -0.25
CA SER A 33 24.82 -17.12 -0.77
C SER A 33 24.40 -15.85 -1.53
N HIS A 34 23.47 -15.08 -0.93
CA HIS A 34 23.09 -13.75 -1.42
C HIS A 34 23.86 -12.69 -0.66
N LYS A 35 23.92 -11.47 -1.20
CA LYS A 35 24.55 -10.33 -0.56
C LYS A 35 23.63 -9.12 -0.66
N PHE A 36 23.10 -8.68 0.49
CA PHE A 36 22.26 -7.49 0.56
C PHE A 36 23.02 -6.38 1.28
N SER A 37 22.97 -5.18 0.69
CA SER A 37 23.33 -3.93 1.36
C SER A 37 22.04 -3.18 1.74
N TYR A 38 22.12 -2.37 2.80
CA TYR A 38 20.96 -1.66 3.32
C TYR A 38 21.24 -0.16 3.34
N THR A 39 20.34 0.62 2.71
CA THR A 39 20.36 2.08 2.73
C THR A 39 19.18 2.59 3.55
N GLU A 40 19.42 3.35 4.61
CA GLU A 40 18.35 3.92 5.42
C GLU A 40 17.64 5.05 4.65
N VAL A 41 16.32 5.03 4.66
CA VAL A 41 15.44 6.02 4.02
C VAL A 41 14.44 6.52 5.06
N LEU A 42 14.42 7.83 5.32
CA LEU A 42 13.52 8.42 6.29
C LEU A 42 12.15 8.71 5.65
N LEU A 43 11.08 8.31 6.36
CA LEU A 43 9.69 8.52 5.95
C LEU A 43 8.80 8.65 7.18
N GLY A 44 7.71 9.41 7.05
CA GLY A 44 6.69 9.53 8.08
C GLY A 44 7.13 10.42 9.24
N GLY A 45 6.82 10.01 10.46
CA GLY A 45 7.18 10.74 11.68
C GLY A 45 8.68 10.92 11.84
N ALA A 46 9.47 9.89 11.55
CA ALA A 46 10.93 9.97 11.60
C ALA A 46 11.49 11.05 10.65
N SER A 47 10.90 11.23 9.48
CA SER A 47 11.29 12.29 8.53
C SER A 47 10.81 13.67 9.01
N ILE A 48 9.62 13.77 9.61
CA ILE A 48 9.10 15.02 10.18
C ILE A 48 10.01 15.49 11.31
N ASP A 49 10.42 14.61 12.20
CA ASP A 49 11.28 14.94 13.34
C ASP A 49 12.68 15.42 12.88
N ALA A 50 13.20 14.84 11.79
CA ALA A 50 14.52 15.20 11.27
C ALA A 50 14.51 16.42 10.33
N HIS A 51 13.45 16.57 9.52
CA HIS A 51 13.43 17.52 8.38
C HIS A 51 12.20 18.44 8.35
N GLY A 52 11.24 18.28 9.26
CA GLY A 52 10.00 19.06 9.30
C GLY A 52 8.96 18.68 8.22
N ILE A 53 9.25 17.68 7.39
CA ILE A 53 8.36 17.17 6.31
C ILE A 53 8.33 15.66 6.30
N PRO A 54 7.19 15.04 5.89
CA PRO A 54 7.02 13.59 5.99
C PRO A 54 7.85 12.77 4.99
N LEU A 55 8.37 13.39 3.95
CA LEU A 55 9.24 12.75 2.95
C LEU A 55 10.02 13.82 2.19
N THR A 56 11.33 13.63 2.05
CA THR A 56 12.22 14.51 1.27
C THR A 56 12.40 13.98 -0.16
N GLU A 57 12.78 14.87 -1.10
CA GLU A 57 13.15 14.47 -2.46
C GLU A 57 14.37 13.53 -2.48
N GLU A 58 15.31 13.73 -1.56
CA GLU A 58 16.47 12.86 -1.40
C GLU A 58 16.05 11.44 -0.98
N ALA A 59 15.13 11.31 -0.03
CA ALA A 59 14.59 10.01 0.39
C ALA A 59 13.87 9.29 -0.77
N ILE A 60 13.13 10.01 -1.62
CA ILE A 60 12.54 9.45 -2.84
C ILE A 60 13.64 8.97 -3.79
N ALA A 61 14.70 9.75 -3.98
CA ALA A 61 15.81 9.37 -4.86
C ALA A 61 16.54 8.13 -4.34
N GLN A 62 16.82 8.03 -3.04
CA GLN A 62 17.42 6.86 -2.40
C GLN A 62 16.53 5.62 -2.56
N ALA A 63 15.23 5.74 -2.33
CA ALA A 63 14.28 4.65 -2.54
C ALA A 63 14.22 4.19 -4.00
N LYS A 64 14.30 5.10 -4.96
CA LYS A 64 14.37 4.78 -6.40
C LYS A 64 15.66 4.09 -6.81
N ALA A 65 16.78 4.44 -6.18
CA ALA A 65 18.09 3.84 -6.45
C ALA A 65 18.24 2.44 -5.83
N SER A 66 17.30 2.03 -4.97
CA SER A 66 17.31 0.70 -4.34
C SER A 66 16.62 -0.33 -5.25
N ASP A 67 17.09 -1.58 -5.22
CA ASP A 67 16.45 -2.70 -5.94
C ASP A 67 15.08 -3.07 -5.36
N ALA A 68 14.94 -2.89 -4.05
CA ALA A 68 13.68 -3.08 -3.32
C ALA A 68 13.64 -2.17 -2.08
N VAL A 69 12.45 -1.95 -1.54
CA VAL A 69 12.26 -1.20 -0.30
C VAL A 69 11.57 -2.07 0.75
N LEU A 70 12.24 -2.26 1.89
CA LEU A 70 11.65 -2.84 3.09
C LEU A 70 11.09 -1.71 3.95
N MET A 71 9.80 -1.74 4.24
CA MET A 71 9.14 -0.67 4.98
C MET A 71 8.38 -1.20 6.20
N GLY A 72 8.58 -0.52 7.32
CA GLY A 72 7.80 -0.69 8.54
C GLY A 72 6.48 0.08 8.52
N SER A 73 5.85 0.20 9.68
CA SER A 73 4.61 0.96 9.85
C SER A 73 4.85 2.47 9.78
N ILE A 74 3.92 3.20 9.20
CA ILE A 74 3.96 4.66 9.10
C ILE A 74 2.77 5.25 9.86
N GLY A 75 3.02 6.29 10.62
CA GLY A 75 2.05 6.96 11.46
C GLY A 75 2.15 6.54 12.93
N GLY A 76 1.43 7.24 13.78
CA GLY A 76 1.38 7.01 15.23
C GLY A 76 -0.05 7.01 15.75
N ASP A 77 -0.20 7.04 17.06
CA ASP A 77 -1.51 7.20 17.69
C ASP A 77 -2.07 8.60 17.41
N ALA A 78 -3.27 8.66 16.83
CA ALA A 78 -3.90 9.91 16.40
C ALA A 78 -4.21 10.89 17.55
N LYS A 79 -4.26 10.42 18.81
CA LYS A 79 -4.56 11.24 19.97
C LYS A 79 -3.30 11.76 20.67
N THR A 80 -2.23 10.99 20.66
CA THR A 80 -1.03 11.24 21.46
C THR A 80 0.17 11.68 20.62
N SER A 81 0.22 11.36 19.34
CA SER A 81 1.35 11.70 18.49
C SER A 81 1.32 13.17 18.07
N PRO A 82 2.43 13.94 18.22
CA PRO A 82 2.49 15.36 17.87
C PRO A 82 2.29 15.63 16.38
N TRP A 83 2.56 14.67 15.51
CA TRP A 83 2.43 14.81 14.06
C TRP A 83 0.98 15.07 13.59
N TYR A 84 -0.01 14.66 14.38
CA TYR A 84 -1.43 14.88 14.05
C TYR A 84 -1.94 16.27 14.37
N GLN A 85 -1.11 17.11 15.04
CA GLN A 85 -1.35 18.55 15.17
C GLN A 85 -1.00 19.32 13.88
N LEU A 86 -0.26 18.69 12.97
CA LEU A 86 0.12 19.27 11.68
C LEU A 86 -1.04 19.22 10.69
N GLU A 87 -0.97 20.11 9.69
CA GLU A 87 -1.86 20.06 8.54
C GLU A 87 -1.86 18.68 7.88
N PRO A 88 -2.99 18.18 7.36
CA PRO A 88 -3.08 16.85 6.77
C PRO A 88 -2.02 16.54 5.71
N SER A 89 -1.60 17.54 4.93
CA SER A 89 -0.55 17.42 3.91
C SER A 89 0.86 17.22 4.47
N LYS A 90 1.05 17.46 5.75
CA LYS A 90 2.34 17.33 6.47
C LYS A 90 2.38 16.15 7.43
N ARG A 91 1.31 15.35 7.52
CA ARG A 91 1.24 14.17 8.38
C ARG A 91 2.00 12.99 7.79
N PRO A 92 2.37 11.99 8.58
CA PRO A 92 3.10 10.80 8.12
C PRO A 92 2.48 10.10 6.91
N GLU A 93 1.15 10.01 6.88
CA GLU A 93 0.40 9.35 5.79
C GLU A 93 0.56 10.07 4.45
N ALA A 94 0.72 11.40 4.47
CA ALA A 94 0.99 12.17 3.25
C ALA A 94 2.32 11.75 2.62
N GLY A 95 3.36 11.53 3.43
CA GLY A 95 4.65 11.00 2.98
C GLY A 95 4.52 9.61 2.34
N LEU A 96 3.70 8.73 2.94
CA LEU A 96 3.43 7.41 2.39
C LEU A 96 2.76 7.48 1.00
N LEU A 97 1.79 8.37 0.82
CA LEU A 97 1.14 8.59 -0.48
C LEU A 97 2.13 9.17 -1.50
N GLN A 98 2.98 10.10 -1.09
CA GLN A 98 4.03 10.67 -1.95
C GLN A 98 5.03 9.60 -2.40
N LEU A 99 5.50 8.73 -1.48
CA LEU A 99 6.39 7.63 -1.81
C LEU A 99 5.76 6.67 -2.82
N ARG A 100 4.51 6.25 -2.60
CA ARG A 100 3.78 5.36 -3.51
C ARG A 100 3.68 5.95 -4.91
N LYS A 101 3.36 7.22 -5.01
CA LYS A 101 3.31 7.96 -6.29
C LYS A 101 4.70 8.08 -6.91
N GLY A 102 5.69 8.49 -6.12
CA GLY A 102 7.08 8.69 -6.56
C GLY A 102 7.73 7.43 -7.11
N LEU A 103 7.45 6.27 -6.53
CA LEU A 103 7.93 4.96 -6.97
C LEU A 103 6.99 4.26 -7.96
N ASN A 104 5.85 4.87 -8.32
CA ASN A 104 4.81 4.27 -9.16
C ASN A 104 4.35 2.88 -8.66
N LEU A 105 4.11 2.75 -7.37
CA LEU A 105 3.68 1.50 -6.72
C LEU A 105 2.18 1.28 -6.92
N PHE A 106 1.77 0.91 -8.11
CA PHE A 106 0.37 0.84 -8.49
C PHE A 106 -0.38 -0.42 -8.03
N ALA A 107 0.34 -1.53 -7.81
CA ALA A 107 -0.28 -2.82 -7.47
C ALA A 107 0.00 -3.18 -6.00
N ASN A 108 -1.01 -3.08 -5.15
CA ASN A 108 -0.95 -3.58 -3.79
C ASN A 108 -1.44 -5.03 -3.73
N LEU A 109 -0.56 -5.95 -3.40
CA LEU A 109 -0.82 -7.38 -3.29
C LEU A 109 -1.14 -7.73 -1.85
N ARG A 110 -2.36 -8.16 -1.58
CA ARG A 110 -2.83 -8.46 -0.22
C ARG A 110 -3.31 -9.91 -0.15
N PRO A 111 -2.44 -10.85 0.25
CA PRO A 111 -2.85 -12.22 0.48
C PRO A 111 -3.75 -12.29 1.72
N ALA A 112 -4.83 -13.08 1.63
CA ALA A 112 -5.70 -13.42 2.73
C ALA A 112 -5.89 -14.93 2.73
N VAL A 113 -5.27 -15.59 3.71
CA VAL A 113 -5.32 -17.05 3.87
C VAL A 113 -5.89 -17.35 5.25
N LEU A 114 -6.86 -18.23 5.32
CA LEU A 114 -7.34 -18.75 6.60
C LEU A 114 -6.58 -20.03 6.93
N TYR A 115 -5.70 -19.96 7.91
CA TYR A 115 -4.98 -21.11 8.46
C TYR A 115 -5.91 -21.97 9.34
N ASP A 116 -5.72 -23.27 9.35
CA ASP A 116 -6.57 -24.21 10.10
C ASP A 116 -6.61 -23.87 11.59
N GLU A 117 -5.48 -23.47 12.15
CA GLU A 117 -5.32 -23.08 13.55
C GLU A 117 -6.13 -21.82 13.93
N LEU A 118 -6.45 -20.98 12.95
CA LEU A 118 -7.17 -19.72 13.14
C LEU A 118 -8.66 -19.80 12.78
N LYS A 119 -9.16 -20.95 12.35
CA LYS A 119 -10.59 -21.13 11.99
C LYS A 119 -11.54 -20.76 13.13
N GLY A 120 -11.16 -21.07 14.37
CA GLY A 120 -11.95 -20.74 15.56
C GLY A 120 -12.10 -19.24 15.85
N ALA A 121 -11.15 -18.41 15.38
CA ALA A 121 -11.19 -16.96 15.51
C ALA A 121 -11.80 -16.25 14.28
N CYS A 122 -12.18 -17.02 13.24
CA CYS A 122 -12.74 -16.45 12.01
C CYS A 122 -14.16 -15.92 12.26
N PRO A 123 -14.48 -14.66 11.91
CA PRO A 123 -15.81 -14.08 12.15
C PRO A 123 -16.88 -14.56 11.15
N LEU A 124 -16.49 -15.37 10.16
CA LEU A 124 -17.42 -15.93 9.18
C LEU A 124 -18.19 -17.11 9.75
N LYS A 125 -19.33 -17.44 9.13
CA LYS A 125 -20.08 -18.65 9.48
C LYS A 125 -19.17 -19.88 9.45
N LYS A 126 -19.40 -20.80 10.40
CA LYS A 126 -18.58 -21.99 10.57
C LYS A 126 -18.41 -22.80 9.29
N GLU A 127 -19.48 -22.99 8.52
CA GLU A 127 -19.47 -23.69 7.23
C GLU A 127 -18.54 -23.05 6.16
N ILE A 128 -18.31 -21.73 6.24
CA ILE A 128 -17.38 -21.00 5.37
C ILE A 128 -15.95 -21.14 5.90
N ALA A 129 -15.77 -20.94 7.20
CA ALA A 129 -14.48 -21.08 7.87
C ALA A 129 -13.90 -22.49 7.75
N ASP A 130 -14.73 -23.52 7.89
CA ASP A 130 -14.30 -24.92 7.79
C ASP A 130 -13.75 -25.27 6.38
N ARG A 131 -14.30 -24.66 5.32
CA ARG A 131 -13.78 -24.81 3.95
C ARG A 131 -12.44 -24.14 3.73
N GLY A 132 -12.13 -23.15 4.58
CA GLY A 132 -10.98 -22.26 4.41
C GLY A 132 -11.11 -21.36 3.18
N PHE A 133 -10.19 -20.43 3.07
CA PHE A 133 -10.02 -19.62 1.87
C PHE A 133 -8.55 -19.21 1.70
N ASP A 134 -8.18 -19.01 0.46
CA ASP A 134 -6.90 -18.44 0.03
C ASP A 134 -7.18 -17.47 -1.12
N LEU A 135 -7.12 -16.18 -0.81
CA LEU A 135 -7.41 -15.08 -1.73
C LEU A 135 -6.17 -14.21 -1.93
N MET A 136 -5.99 -13.71 -3.15
CA MET A 136 -5.07 -12.61 -3.44
C MET A 136 -5.89 -11.39 -3.84
N ILE A 137 -5.96 -10.40 -2.97
CA ILE A 137 -6.65 -9.14 -3.27
C ILE A 137 -5.67 -8.22 -3.98
N MET A 138 -5.97 -7.92 -5.24
CA MET A 138 -5.22 -6.99 -6.08
C MET A 138 -5.85 -5.61 -5.99
N ARG A 139 -5.17 -4.64 -5.38
CA ARG A 139 -5.67 -3.28 -5.27
C ARG A 139 -4.85 -2.35 -6.16
N GLU A 140 -5.53 -1.62 -7.08
CA GLU A 140 -4.91 -0.44 -7.70
C GLU A 140 -4.67 0.62 -6.61
N LEU A 141 -3.43 1.10 -6.51
CA LEU A 141 -3.00 1.84 -5.33
C LEU A 141 -2.72 3.33 -5.60
N THR A 142 -2.51 3.73 -6.86
CA THR A 142 -2.11 5.10 -7.22
C THR A 142 -3.16 5.88 -8.00
N GLY A 143 -4.34 5.30 -8.16
CA GLY A 143 -5.56 5.95 -8.65
C GLY A 143 -6.66 6.00 -7.59
N GLY A 144 -7.83 6.44 -7.98
CA GLY A 144 -9.04 6.44 -7.17
C GLY A 144 -9.08 7.56 -6.12
N LEU A 145 -9.80 7.30 -5.03
CA LEU A 145 -10.22 8.29 -4.05
C LEU A 145 -9.05 9.02 -3.36
N TYR A 146 -7.93 8.33 -3.10
CA TYR A 146 -6.82 8.93 -2.35
C TYR A 146 -5.95 9.88 -3.18
N PHE A 147 -6.06 9.84 -4.50
CA PHE A 147 -5.26 10.65 -5.43
C PHE A 147 -6.11 11.63 -6.25
N GLY A 148 -7.44 11.59 -6.09
CA GLY A 148 -8.37 12.55 -6.66
C GLY A 148 -8.28 13.93 -5.99
N LYS A 149 -8.92 14.91 -6.59
CA LYS A 149 -9.03 16.25 -6.02
C LYS A 149 -9.90 16.22 -4.77
N ARG A 150 -9.53 17.04 -3.82
CA ARG A 150 -10.25 17.21 -2.55
C ARG A 150 -10.46 18.70 -2.27
N SER A 151 -11.59 19.04 -1.72
CA SER A 151 -11.85 20.38 -1.20
C SER A 151 -12.76 20.30 0.02
N THR A 152 -12.62 21.28 0.90
CA THR A 152 -13.61 21.59 1.93
C THR A 152 -13.84 23.09 1.84
N GLU A 153 -15.06 23.46 1.51
CA GLU A 153 -15.46 24.85 1.22
C GLU A 153 -16.85 25.12 1.77
N GLU A 154 -17.15 26.38 2.07
CA GLU A 154 -18.49 26.78 2.44
C GLU A 154 -19.30 27.06 1.16
N ILE A 155 -20.42 26.38 0.98
CA ILE A 155 -21.36 26.55 -0.14
C ILE A 155 -22.71 26.90 0.45
N ASP A 156 -23.25 28.08 0.12
CA ASP A 156 -24.52 28.57 0.61
C ASP A 156 -24.63 28.58 2.15
N GLY A 157 -23.53 28.90 2.86
CA GLY A 157 -23.47 28.92 4.31
C GLY A 157 -23.33 27.53 4.96
N VAL A 158 -23.11 26.48 4.16
CA VAL A 158 -22.95 25.09 4.64
C VAL A 158 -21.54 24.57 4.33
N LEU A 159 -20.83 24.09 5.36
CA LEU A 159 -19.52 23.47 5.18
C LEU A 159 -19.67 22.17 4.37
N THR A 160 -19.05 22.12 3.20
CA THR A 160 -19.17 21.03 2.24
C THR A 160 -17.79 20.47 1.92
N ALA A 161 -17.61 19.15 2.09
CA ALA A 161 -16.39 18.44 1.71
C ALA A 161 -16.63 17.56 0.46
N LYS A 162 -15.65 17.52 -0.44
CA LYS A 162 -15.68 16.74 -1.68
C LYS A 162 -14.40 15.90 -1.82
N ASP A 163 -14.55 14.64 -2.22
CA ASP A 163 -13.46 13.76 -2.65
C ASP A 163 -13.80 13.19 -4.03
N GLU A 164 -12.91 13.35 -5.01
CA GLU A 164 -13.10 12.79 -6.35
C GLU A 164 -12.58 11.38 -6.46
N LEU A 165 -13.41 10.44 -6.93
CA LEU A 165 -13.02 9.08 -7.30
C LEU A 165 -12.73 9.01 -8.79
N THR A 166 -11.47 8.97 -9.17
CA THR A 166 -11.05 8.97 -10.58
C THR A 166 -10.21 7.75 -10.91
N TYR A 167 -10.57 7.04 -11.99
CA TYR A 167 -9.76 6.01 -12.62
C TYR A 167 -9.70 6.24 -14.13
N ASN A 168 -8.52 6.07 -14.71
CA ASN A 168 -8.34 6.09 -16.16
C ASN A 168 -8.10 4.68 -16.72
N GLU A 169 -8.19 4.54 -18.03
CA GLU A 169 -8.03 3.26 -18.72
C GLU A 169 -6.67 2.59 -18.45
N ASN A 170 -5.59 3.37 -18.41
CA ASN A 170 -4.24 2.83 -18.19
C ASN A 170 -4.08 2.23 -16.79
N GLU A 171 -4.64 2.88 -15.77
CA GLU A 171 -4.65 2.37 -14.39
C GLU A 171 -5.41 1.06 -14.29
N ILE A 172 -6.59 0.98 -14.92
CA ILE A 172 -7.41 -0.22 -14.91
C ILE A 172 -6.70 -1.35 -15.67
N ARG A 173 -6.17 -1.07 -16.86
CA ARG A 173 -5.48 -2.07 -17.70
C ARG A 173 -4.25 -2.66 -17.01
N ARG A 174 -3.41 -1.83 -16.39
CA ARG A 174 -2.19 -2.30 -15.71
C ARG A 174 -2.49 -3.21 -14.52
N ILE A 175 -3.50 -2.87 -13.71
CA ILE A 175 -3.86 -3.71 -12.54
C ILE A 175 -4.58 -4.99 -12.97
N ALA A 176 -5.45 -4.93 -13.99
CA ALA A 176 -6.11 -6.10 -14.56
C ALA A 176 -5.07 -7.09 -15.10
N LYS A 177 -4.10 -6.62 -15.91
CA LYS A 177 -3.01 -7.47 -16.41
C LYS A 177 -2.27 -8.16 -15.27
N ARG A 178 -1.88 -7.44 -14.22
CA ARG A 178 -1.24 -8.05 -13.05
C ARG A 178 -2.13 -9.05 -12.32
N GLY A 179 -3.43 -8.79 -12.25
CA GLY A 179 -4.42 -9.74 -11.72
C GLY A 179 -4.43 -11.06 -12.50
N PHE A 180 -4.45 -10.99 -13.83
CA PHE A 180 -4.38 -12.17 -14.69
C PHE A 180 -3.04 -12.90 -14.60
N ASP A 181 -1.91 -12.16 -14.61
CA ASP A 181 -0.57 -12.75 -14.46
C ASP A 181 -0.44 -13.57 -13.15
N ILE A 182 -0.99 -13.06 -12.06
CA ILE A 182 -1.01 -13.77 -10.77
C ILE A 182 -1.98 -14.94 -10.78
N ALA A 183 -3.16 -14.77 -11.37
CA ALA A 183 -4.15 -15.84 -11.46
C ALA A 183 -3.59 -17.06 -12.23
N MET A 184 -2.80 -16.84 -13.28
CA MET A 184 -2.14 -17.91 -14.04
C MET A 184 -1.17 -18.74 -13.19
N LYS A 185 -0.57 -18.15 -12.15
CA LYS A 185 0.32 -18.82 -11.18
C LYS A 185 -0.46 -19.47 -10.01
N ARG A 186 -1.78 -19.30 -9.97
CA ARG A 186 -2.67 -19.80 -8.92
C ARG A 186 -3.78 -20.69 -9.52
N ARG A 187 -5.03 -20.45 -9.17
CA ARG A 187 -6.19 -21.27 -9.61
C ARG A 187 -6.84 -20.81 -10.92
N LYS A 188 -6.20 -19.91 -11.66
CA LYS A 188 -6.69 -19.36 -12.94
C LYS A 188 -8.07 -18.70 -12.83
N LYS A 189 -8.39 -18.12 -11.68
CA LYS A 189 -9.67 -17.46 -11.42
C LYS A 189 -9.42 -16.02 -11.01
N VAL A 190 -10.08 -15.09 -11.69
CA VAL A 190 -10.12 -13.66 -11.34
C VAL A 190 -11.57 -13.27 -11.07
N THR A 191 -11.79 -12.52 -10.00
CA THR A 191 -13.08 -11.91 -9.67
C THR A 191 -12.89 -10.40 -9.68
N SER A 192 -13.60 -9.70 -10.57
CA SER A 192 -13.64 -8.24 -10.59
C SER A 192 -14.76 -7.74 -9.68
N VAL A 193 -14.42 -6.81 -8.79
CA VAL A 193 -15.37 -6.20 -7.84
C VAL A 193 -15.57 -4.74 -8.23
N ASP A 194 -16.81 -4.36 -8.49
CA ASP A 194 -17.17 -3.00 -8.89
C ASP A 194 -18.61 -2.63 -8.46
N LYS A 195 -18.98 -1.35 -8.64
CA LYS A 195 -20.32 -0.82 -8.42
C LYS A 195 -20.87 -0.21 -9.72
N ALA A 196 -20.80 -0.94 -10.83
CA ALA A 196 -21.11 -0.46 -12.18
C ALA A 196 -22.60 -0.11 -12.41
N ASN A 197 -23.50 -0.58 -11.55
CA ASN A 197 -24.89 -0.17 -11.61
C ASN A 197 -25.11 1.31 -11.25
N VAL A 198 -24.14 1.97 -10.59
CA VAL A 198 -24.25 3.36 -10.15
C VAL A 198 -23.11 4.23 -10.67
N LEU A 199 -21.84 3.78 -10.53
CA LEU A 199 -20.66 4.63 -10.72
C LEU A 199 -20.08 4.52 -12.14
N ASP A 200 -19.76 5.66 -12.75
CA ASP A 200 -19.07 5.72 -14.05
C ASP A 200 -17.68 5.11 -14.01
N SER A 201 -16.91 5.38 -12.95
CA SER A 201 -15.59 4.77 -12.73
C SER A 201 -15.67 3.24 -12.70
N SER A 202 -16.70 2.67 -12.08
CA SER A 202 -16.95 1.23 -12.05
C SER A 202 -17.42 0.68 -13.41
N ARG A 203 -18.18 1.44 -14.17
CA ARG A 203 -18.56 1.07 -15.56
C ARG A 203 -17.33 0.98 -16.46
N LEU A 204 -16.45 1.98 -16.37
CA LEU A 204 -15.16 1.95 -17.08
C LEU A 204 -14.29 0.77 -16.62
N TRP A 205 -14.19 0.55 -15.31
CA TRP A 205 -13.47 -0.59 -14.73
C TRP A 205 -13.94 -1.92 -15.30
N ARG A 206 -15.25 -2.15 -15.33
CA ARG A 206 -15.85 -3.37 -15.88
C ARG A 206 -15.59 -3.52 -17.37
N LYS A 207 -15.70 -2.43 -18.14
CA LYS A 207 -15.45 -2.43 -19.59
C LYS A 207 -14.01 -2.81 -19.92
N ILE A 208 -13.05 -2.15 -19.30
CA ILE A 208 -11.63 -2.36 -19.56
C ILE A 208 -11.14 -3.69 -18.96
N GLY A 209 -11.49 -3.99 -17.71
CA GLY A 209 -11.06 -5.24 -17.04
C GLY A 209 -11.55 -6.52 -17.70
N ARG A 210 -12.65 -6.47 -18.47
CA ARG A 210 -13.12 -7.61 -19.27
C ARG A 210 -12.45 -7.72 -20.64
N ALA A 211 -11.91 -6.61 -21.14
CA ALA A 211 -11.24 -6.56 -22.44
C ALA A 211 -9.70 -6.74 -22.34
N SER A 212 -9.19 -6.97 -21.12
CA SER A 212 -7.74 -7.09 -20.84
C SER A 212 -7.24 -8.53 -20.90
#